data_583593fc0faf5b708d8c3b542e153b26
#
_entry.id   583593fc0faf5b708d8c3b542e153b26
#
_cell.length_a   1.000
_cell.length_b   1.000
_cell.length_c   1.000
_cell.angle_alpha   90.00
_cell.angle_beta   90.00
_cell.angle_gamma   90.00
#
_symmetry.space_group_name_H-M   'P 1'
#
loop_
_entity.id
_entity.type
_entity.pdbx_description
1 polymer ?
#
loop_
_entity_poly.entity_id
_entity_poly.type
_entity_poly.pdbx_seq_one_letter_code
_entity_poly.pdbx_strand_id
1 'polypeptide(L)'
;GLQAAAAALAHGAHVEDPRLRGAAHRLASDISLYLRSELALKPFKKAHGKAVLEPLAYPPTVFSVETLAFMPAVQRERAGFLERLALYFSTPAPRRAFFILAGKKLLKPMFEILGDPLHADAQGRITDVPVAVYWLELLARLGILRQIPSASMVLARLYCECDDHGIWSPKSLRALPKSRNPVVSHYFPLEGPGKSPAQRQTDVTFRLGLIARLLGIPIEVV
;
A
#
# COMPACT_ATOMS: atom_id res chain seq x y z
N GLY A 1 -0.57 1.61 -17.67
CA GLY A 1 0.63 1.48 -18.46
C GLY A 1 1.56 0.38 -17.97
N LEU A 2 2.87 0.50 -18.26
CA LEU A 2 3.88 -0.53 -17.98
C LEU A 2 3.99 -0.95 -16.51
N GLN A 3 3.87 -0.02 -15.57
CA GLN A 3 3.92 -0.34 -14.13
C GLN A 3 2.75 -1.24 -13.69
N ALA A 4 1.54 -0.97 -14.18
CA ALA A 4 0.39 -1.82 -13.88
C ALA A 4 0.54 -3.23 -14.48
N ALA A 5 1.10 -3.33 -15.69
CA ALA A 5 1.40 -4.63 -16.28
C ALA A 5 2.46 -5.40 -15.48
N ALA A 6 3.51 -4.72 -15.02
CA ALA A 6 4.54 -5.33 -14.17
C ALA A 6 3.96 -5.83 -12.83
N ALA A 7 3.08 -5.04 -12.19
CA ALA A 7 2.40 -5.45 -10.97
C ALA A 7 1.51 -6.68 -11.19
N ALA A 8 0.72 -6.70 -12.26
CA ALA A 8 -0.12 -7.84 -12.59
C ALA A 8 0.69 -9.12 -12.87
N LEU A 9 1.82 -9.03 -13.57
CA LEU A 9 2.71 -10.16 -13.82
C LEU A 9 3.38 -10.66 -12.54
N ALA A 10 3.82 -9.76 -11.68
CA ALA A 10 4.42 -10.13 -10.39
C ALA A 10 3.40 -10.83 -9.49
N HIS A 11 2.18 -10.31 -9.41
CA HIS A 11 1.08 -10.93 -8.68
C HIS A 11 0.68 -12.30 -9.26
N GLY A 12 0.74 -12.45 -10.58
CA GLY A 12 0.48 -13.69 -11.29
C GLY A 12 1.60 -14.74 -11.21
N ALA A 13 2.57 -14.58 -10.29
CA ALA A 13 3.68 -15.50 -10.06
C ALA A 13 4.68 -15.64 -11.23
N HIS A 14 4.75 -14.68 -12.15
CA HIS A 14 5.74 -14.63 -13.23
C HIS A 14 7.10 -14.04 -12.77
N VAL A 15 7.45 -14.26 -11.50
CA VAL A 15 8.61 -13.64 -10.84
C VAL A 15 9.97 -14.04 -11.42
N GLU A 16 10.02 -15.16 -12.13
CA GLU A 16 11.22 -15.66 -12.78
C GLU A 16 11.44 -15.08 -14.19
N ASP A 17 10.49 -14.33 -14.75
CA ASP A 17 10.68 -13.68 -16.06
C ASP A 17 11.80 -12.61 -15.94
N PRO A 18 12.90 -12.74 -16.73
CA PRO A 18 14.03 -11.81 -16.65
C PRO A 18 13.64 -10.35 -16.97
N ARG A 19 12.62 -10.14 -17.81
CA ARG A 19 12.12 -8.80 -18.15
C ARG A 19 11.40 -8.18 -16.98
N LEU A 20 10.58 -8.96 -16.25
CA LEU A 20 9.91 -8.51 -15.05
C LEU A 20 10.93 -8.21 -13.95
N ARG A 21 11.91 -9.08 -13.75
CA ARG A 21 13.01 -8.85 -12.80
C ARG A 21 13.78 -7.58 -13.13
N GLY A 22 14.13 -7.36 -14.40
CA GLY A 22 14.78 -6.13 -14.87
C GLY A 22 13.91 -4.89 -14.63
N ALA A 23 12.60 -4.98 -14.85
CA ALA A 23 11.66 -3.91 -14.57
C ALA A 23 11.59 -3.60 -13.07
N ALA A 24 11.51 -4.60 -12.20
CA ALA A 24 11.50 -4.44 -10.75
C ALA A 24 12.78 -3.77 -10.22
N HIS A 25 13.96 -4.17 -10.73
CA HIS A 25 15.23 -3.51 -10.40
C HIS A 25 15.24 -2.05 -10.81
N ARG A 26 14.70 -1.72 -11.96
CA ARG A 26 14.58 -0.33 -12.43
C ARG A 26 13.65 0.47 -11.53
N LEU A 27 12.47 -0.04 -11.22
CA LEU A 27 11.52 0.59 -10.30
C LEU A 27 12.16 0.86 -8.93
N ALA A 28 12.86 -0.12 -8.36
CA ALA A 28 13.56 0.06 -7.09
C ALA A 28 14.67 1.13 -7.18
N SER A 29 15.37 1.23 -8.32
CA SER A 29 16.37 2.27 -8.55
C SER A 29 15.75 3.65 -8.66
N ASP A 30 14.68 3.81 -9.43
CA ASP A 30 13.98 5.07 -9.62
C ASP A 30 13.41 5.61 -8.30
N ILE A 31 12.75 4.73 -7.53
CA ILE A 31 12.27 5.07 -6.19
C ILE A 31 13.44 5.46 -5.28
N SER A 32 14.54 4.69 -5.31
CA SER A 32 15.72 4.99 -4.48
C SER A 32 16.35 6.34 -4.81
N LEU A 33 16.38 6.73 -6.07
CA LEU A 33 16.83 8.07 -6.50
C LEU A 33 15.92 9.16 -5.95
N TYR A 34 14.61 8.98 -6.10
CA TYR A 34 13.63 9.92 -5.53
C TYR A 34 13.79 10.06 -4.02
N LEU A 35 13.87 8.96 -3.27
CA LEU A 35 13.98 8.97 -1.80
C LEU A 35 15.27 9.63 -1.28
N ARG A 36 16.31 9.73 -2.10
CA ARG A 36 17.58 10.43 -1.78
C ARG A 36 17.59 11.88 -2.22
N SER A 37 16.63 12.33 -3.03
CA SER A 37 16.57 13.68 -3.54
C SER A 37 15.85 14.60 -2.57
N GLU A 38 16.10 15.91 -2.70
CA GLU A 38 15.34 16.93 -1.95
C GLU A 38 13.84 16.92 -2.29
N LEU A 39 13.48 16.36 -3.46
CA LEU A 39 12.10 16.25 -3.89
C LEU A 39 11.28 15.30 -3.02
N ALA A 40 11.90 14.36 -2.30
CA ALA A 40 11.20 13.54 -1.32
C ALA A 40 10.69 14.35 -0.13
N LEU A 41 11.41 15.46 0.22
CA LEU A 41 11.03 16.37 1.30
C LEU A 41 10.16 17.52 0.82
N LYS A 42 10.38 18.00 -0.40
CA LYS A 42 9.69 19.15 -1.01
C LYS A 42 9.18 18.80 -2.40
N PRO A 43 8.18 17.91 -2.51
CA PRO A 43 7.75 17.38 -3.80
C PRO A 43 6.88 18.33 -4.62
N PHE A 44 6.52 19.50 -4.06
CA PHE A 44 5.52 20.38 -4.68
C PHE A 44 6.09 21.74 -5.08
N LYS A 45 5.60 22.21 -6.21
CA LYS A 45 5.65 23.63 -6.60
C LYS A 45 4.23 24.23 -6.65
N LYS A 46 4.16 25.56 -6.65
CA LYS A 46 2.90 26.29 -6.92
C LYS A 46 2.73 26.48 -8.43
N ALA A 47 1.61 26.00 -8.97
CA ALA A 47 1.19 26.30 -10.33
C ALA A 47 -0.32 26.55 -10.34
N HIS A 48 -0.78 27.61 -10.98
CA HIS A 48 -2.19 28.01 -11.03
C HIS A 48 -2.85 28.10 -9.64
N GLY A 49 -2.11 28.59 -8.64
CA GLY A 49 -2.59 28.69 -7.26
C GLY A 49 -2.74 27.37 -6.50
N LYS A 50 -2.35 26.23 -7.08
CA LYS A 50 -2.47 24.88 -6.51
C LYS A 50 -1.09 24.29 -6.23
N ALA A 51 -1.05 23.31 -5.29
CA ALA A 51 0.12 22.47 -5.11
C ALA A 51 0.19 21.46 -6.25
N VAL A 52 1.29 21.46 -6.99
CA VAL A 52 1.51 20.56 -8.13
C VAL A 52 2.80 19.80 -7.89
N LEU A 53 2.77 18.49 -8.13
CA LEU A 53 3.95 17.66 -8.03
C LEU A 53 5.03 18.19 -8.99
N GLU A 54 6.26 18.30 -8.52
CA GLU A 54 7.39 18.71 -9.36
C GLU A 54 7.56 17.70 -10.52
N PRO A 55 7.85 18.17 -11.75
CA PRO A 55 7.96 17.28 -12.91
C PRO A 55 9.03 16.19 -12.79
N LEU A 56 10.05 16.43 -11.99
CA LEU A 56 11.14 15.50 -11.72
C LEU A 56 10.94 14.70 -10.42
N ALA A 57 9.82 14.91 -9.72
CA ALA A 57 9.45 14.11 -8.56
C ALA A 57 8.75 12.84 -9.04
N TYR A 58 9.41 11.71 -8.87
CA TYR A 58 8.88 10.38 -9.20
C TYR A 58 8.66 9.58 -7.92
N PRO A 59 7.63 9.92 -7.10
CA PRO A 59 7.34 9.18 -5.88
C PRO A 59 6.96 7.73 -6.20
N PRO A 60 7.03 6.82 -5.21
CA PRO A 60 6.49 5.49 -5.37
C PRO A 60 5.04 5.54 -5.84
N THR A 61 4.66 4.61 -6.69
CA THR A 61 3.26 4.40 -7.07
C THR A 61 2.77 3.10 -6.46
N VAL A 62 1.45 2.95 -6.32
CA VAL A 62 0.84 1.69 -5.86
C VAL A 62 1.39 0.50 -6.63
N PHE A 63 1.43 0.59 -7.98
CA PHE A 63 1.91 -0.49 -8.83
C PHE A 63 3.41 -0.78 -8.69
N SER A 64 4.24 0.23 -8.44
CA SER A 64 5.67 0.00 -8.23
C SER A 64 5.92 -0.71 -6.90
N VAL A 65 5.20 -0.33 -5.85
CA VAL A 65 5.27 -0.98 -4.54
C VAL A 65 4.74 -2.41 -4.61
N GLU A 66 3.60 -2.62 -5.29
CA GLU A 66 3.02 -3.95 -5.51
C GLU A 66 3.99 -4.87 -6.26
N THR A 67 4.57 -4.39 -7.37
CA THR A 67 5.58 -5.17 -8.11
C THR A 67 6.71 -5.63 -7.18
N LEU A 68 7.25 -4.73 -6.37
CA LEU A 68 8.34 -5.04 -5.45
C LEU A 68 7.92 -5.97 -4.32
N ALA A 69 6.68 -5.85 -3.83
CA ALA A 69 6.14 -6.70 -2.77
C ALA A 69 6.05 -8.19 -3.18
N PHE A 70 5.84 -8.46 -4.47
CA PHE A 70 5.81 -9.81 -5.02
C PHE A 70 7.14 -10.28 -5.64
N MET A 71 8.23 -9.54 -5.47
CA MET A 71 9.56 -9.86 -6.00
C MET A 71 10.61 -10.06 -4.90
N PRO A 72 10.53 -11.15 -4.10
CA PRO A 72 11.39 -11.37 -2.94
C PRO A 72 12.89 -11.43 -3.26
N ALA A 73 13.26 -11.85 -4.47
CA ALA A 73 14.66 -11.84 -4.90
C ALA A 73 15.22 -10.41 -4.93
N VAL A 74 14.48 -9.47 -5.53
CA VAL A 74 14.87 -8.05 -5.61
C VAL A 74 14.91 -7.40 -4.22
N GLN A 75 14.02 -7.80 -3.32
CA GLN A 75 14.01 -7.32 -1.93
C GLN A 75 15.31 -7.70 -1.20
N ARG A 76 15.74 -8.97 -1.30
CA ARG A 76 16.98 -9.45 -0.67
C ARG A 76 18.23 -8.74 -1.20
N GLU A 77 18.27 -8.46 -2.48
CA GLU A 77 19.38 -7.76 -3.12
C GLU A 77 19.45 -6.27 -2.77
N ARG A 78 18.39 -5.70 -2.19
CA ARG A 78 18.23 -4.26 -1.98
C ARG A 78 17.72 -3.87 -0.58
N ALA A 79 18.23 -4.51 0.47
CA ALA A 79 17.81 -4.27 1.86
C ALA A 79 17.85 -2.77 2.25
N GLY A 80 18.92 -2.05 1.98
CA GLY A 80 19.03 -0.62 2.30
C GLY A 80 18.05 0.29 1.53
N PHE A 81 17.45 -0.18 0.43
CA PHE A 81 16.32 0.48 -0.22
C PHE A 81 15.04 0.32 0.60
N LEU A 82 14.78 -0.89 1.12
CA LEU A 82 13.59 -1.18 1.92
C LEU A 82 13.56 -0.37 3.22
N GLU A 83 14.70 -0.20 3.89
CA GLU A 83 14.82 0.67 5.07
C GLU A 83 14.43 2.12 4.76
N ARG A 84 14.92 2.67 3.65
CA ARG A 84 14.55 4.03 3.23
C ARG A 84 13.09 4.14 2.85
N LEU A 85 12.51 3.11 2.22
CA LEU A 85 11.11 3.07 1.89
C LEU A 85 10.23 3.04 3.15
N ALA A 86 10.63 2.25 4.16
CA ALA A 86 9.98 2.22 5.46
C ALA A 86 10.00 3.59 6.16
N LEU A 87 11.17 4.25 6.15
CA LEU A 87 11.30 5.59 6.70
C LEU A 87 10.39 6.60 5.97
N TYR A 88 10.34 6.54 4.65
CA TYR A 88 9.49 7.40 3.84
C TYR A 88 8.00 7.17 4.14
N PHE A 89 7.56 5.91 4.23
CA PHE A 89 6.18 5.58 4.59
C PHE A 89 5.83 5.86 6.06
N SER A 90 6.83 6.14 6.89
CA SER A 90 6.61 6.64 8.26
C SER A 90 6.40 8.16 8.32
N THR A 91 6.62 8.89 7.22
CA THR A 91 6.36 10.32 7.16
C THR A 91 4.88 10.61 6.94
N PRO A 92 4.32 11.67 7.56
CA PRO A 92 2.92 12.00 7.35
C PRO A 92 2.60 12.30 5.89
N ALA A 93 1.49 11.76 5.39
CA ALA A 93 0.99 12.11 4.07
C ALA A 93 0.58 13.60 3.99
N PRO A 94 0.67 14.24 2.82
CA PRO A 94 0.25 15.62 2.65
C PRO A 94 -1.22 15.82 2.99
N ARG A 95 -1.50 16.77 3.88
CA ARG A 95 -2.89 17.11 4.26
C ARG A 95 -3.65 17.89 3.18
N ARG A 96 -2.93 18.50 2.24
CA ARG A 96 -3.52 19.31 1.16
C ARG A 96 -3.61 18.50 -0.12
N ALA A 97 -4.72 18.69 -0.82
CA ALA A 97 -4.86 18.12 -2.17
C ALA A 97 -3.76 18.67 -3.08
N PHE A 98 -3.17 17.79 -3.86
CA PHE A 98 -2.18 18.15 -4.86
C PHE A 98 -2.58 17.62 -6.23
N PHE A 99 -1.87 18.04 -7.25
CA PHE A 99 -2.15 17.72 -8.64
C PHE A 99 -0.87 17.30 -9.36
N ILE A 100 -1.03 16.61 -10.47
CA ILE A 100 0.02 16.27 -11.42
C ILE A 100 -0.21 17.08 -12.67
N LEU A 101 0.84 17.66 -13.24
CA LEU A 101 0.77 18.39 -14.50
C LEU A 101 1.02 17.42 -15.66
N ALA A 102 -0.01 17.19 -16.46
CA ALA A 102 0.09 16.42 -17.70
C ALA A 102 -0.08 17.37 -18.90
N GLY A 103 1.02 17.78 -19.49
CA GLY A 103 1.02 18.86 -20.46
C GLY A 103 0.53 20.17 -19.83
N LYS A 104 -0.61 20.69 -20.28
CA LYS A 104 -1.27 21.88 -19.72
C LYS A 104 -2.41 21.57 -18.74
N LYS A 105 -2.71 20.30 -18.49
CA LYS A 105 -3.85 19.87 -17.65
C LYS A 105 -3.38 19.47 -16.26
N LEU A 106 -4.13 19.89 -15.24
CA LEU A 106 -3.98 19.45 -13.86
C LEU A 106 -4.85 18.21 -13.64
N LEU A 107 -4.22 17.09 -13.31
CA LEU A 107 -4.86 15.83 -12.99
C LEU A 107 -4.78 15.57 -11.48
N LYS A 108 -5.79 14.93 -10.91
CA LYS A 108 -5.70 14.40 -9.55
C LYS A 108 -4.76 13.20 -9.55
N PRO A 109 -3.87 13.04 -8.57
CA PRO A 109 -3.07 11.83 -8.43
C PRO A 109 -3.99 10.64 -8.16
N MET A 110 -3.68 9.51 -8.77
CA MET A 110 -4.44 8.26 -8.56
C MET A 110 -3.58 7.16 -7.95
N PHE A 111 -2.29 7.19 -8.23
CA PHE A 111 -1.39 6.07 -7.93
C PHE A 111 -0.15 6.49 -7.15
N GLU A 112 0.15 7.77 -7.11
CA GLU A 112 1.33 8.32 -6.45
C GLU A 112 1.15 8.32 -4.93
N ILE A 113 2.18 7.85 -4.24
CA ILE A 113 2.20 7.73 -2.79
C ILE A 113 3.18 8.76 -2.23
N LEU A 114 2.68 9.61 -1.36
CA LEU A 114 3.49 10.60 -0.66
C LEU A 114 3.37 10.37 0.85
N GLY A 115 4.41 9.78 1.44
CA GLY A 115 4.42 9.44 2.86
C GLY A 115 3.52 8.25 3.20
N ASP A 116 2.88 8.28 4.38
CA ASP A 116 2.05 7.19 4.91
C ASP A 116 0.87 6.84 4.01
N PRO A 117 0.82 5.62 3.44
CA PRO A 117 -0.26 5.20 2.55
C PRO A 117 -1.55 4.81 3.29
N LEU A 118 -1.51 4.65 4.61
CA LEU A 118 -2.65 4.23 5.41
C LEU A 118 -3.56 5.39 5.80
N HIS A 119 -3.01 6.61 5.84
CA HIS A 119 -3.74 7.81 6.27
C HIS A 119 -4.44 7.64 7.62
N ALA A 120 -3.85 6.87 8.53
CA ALA A 120 -4.39 6.63 9.85
C ALA A 120 -4.29 7.88 10.73
N ASP A 121 -5.21 8.01 11.68
CA ASP A 121 -5.08 9.02 12.73
C ASP A 121 -4.07 8.58 13.82
N ALA A 122 -3.86 9.46 14.80
CA ALA A 122 -2.92 9.20 15.89
C ALA A 122 -3.28 7.98 16.76
N GLN A 123 -4.50 7.46 16.64
CA GLN A 123 -5.00 6.27 17.35
C GLN A 123 -5.07 5.04 16.43
N GLY A 124 -4.51 5.10 15.22
CA GLY A 124 -4.55 4.01 14.24
C GLY A 124 -5.94 3.78 13.63
N ARG A 125 -6.87 4.73 13.75
CA ARG A 125 -8.17 4.61 13.09
C ARG A 125 -8.04 4.95 11.62
N ILE A 126 -8.70 4.15 10.80
CA ILE A 126 -8.70 4.23 9.35
C ILE A 126 -10.12 4.45 8.83
N THR A 127 -10.25 5.05 7.68
CA THR A 127 -11.55 5.32 7.03
C THR A 127 -11.92 4.28 5.98
N ASP A 128 -10.94 3.56 5.44
CA ASP A 128 -11.13 2.57 4.37
C ASP A 128 -10.37 1.28 4.74
N VAL A 129 -11.07 0.32 5.37
CA VAL A 129 -10.50 -0.95 5.81
C VAL A 129 -9.93 -1.77 4.64
N PRO A 130 -10.61 -1.91 3.48
CA PRO A 130 -10.03 -2.57 2.32
C PRO A 130 -8.68 -1.99 1.88
N VAL A 131 -8.56 -0.66 1.83
CA VAL A 131 -7.29 0.01 1.50
C VAL A 131 -6.23 -0.28 2.56
N ALA A 132 -6.61 -0.25 3.83
CA ALA A 132 -5.68 -0.52 4.91
C ALA A 132 -5.14 -1.95 4.87
N VAL A 133 -6.00 -2.98 4.76
CA VAL A 133 -5.53 -4.37 4.70
C VAL A 133 -4.72 -4.65 3.44
N TYR A 134 -5.05 -4.03 2.31
CA TYR A 134 -4.24 -4.10 1.10
C TYR A 134 -2.81 -3.56 1.34
N TRP A 135 -2.69 -2.37 1.92
CA TRP A 135 -1.39 -1.80 2.25
C TRP A 135 -0.62 -2.60 3.30
N LEU A 136 -1.29 -3.06 4.36
CA LEU A 136 -0.67 -3.90 5.38
C LEU A 136 -0.12 -5.19 4.78
N GLU A 137 -0.82 -5.81 3.84
CA GLU A 137 -0.32 -6.98 3.11
C GLU A 137 0.94 -6.64 2.31
N LEU A 138 0.93 -5.57 1.51
CA LEU A 138 2.12 -5.17 0.74
C LEU A 138 3.32 -4.86 1.63
N LEU A 139 3.11 -4.14 2.74
CA LEU A 139 4.16 -3.81 3.70
C LEU A 139 4.70 -5.07 4.42
N ALA A 140 3.84 -6.04 4.70
CA ALA A 140 4.25 -7.34 5.28
C ALA A 140 5.09 -8.15 4.28
N ARG A 141 4.67 -8.20 2.98
CA ARG A 141 5.44 -8.86 1.91
C ARG A 141 6.80 -8.23 1.68
N LEU A 142 6.90 -6.90 1.81
CA LEU A 142 8.17 -6.17 1.75
C LEU A 142 9.03 -6.37 3.01
N GLY A 143 8.50 -6.96 4.07
CA GLY A 143 9.21 -7.13 5.35
C GLY A 143 9.42 -5.84 6.14
N ILE A 144 8.72 -4.75 5.80
CA ILE A 144 8.91 -3.44 6.42
C ILE A 144 7.75 -2.99 7.32
N LEU A 145 6.68 -3.77 7.42
CA LEU A 145 5.48 -3.37 8.18
C LEU A 145 5.82 -2.97 9.62
N ARG A 146 6.62 -3.77 10.31
CA ARG A 146 6.99 -3.53 11.73
C ARG A 146 7.88 -2.30 11.93
N GLN A 147 8.50 -1.80 10.86
CA GLN A 147 9.35 -0.59 10.89
C GLN A 147 8.52 0.69 10.75
N ILE A 148 7.22 0.57 10.40
CA ILE A 148 6.33 1.70 10.17
C ILE A 148 5.33 1.77 11.34
N PRO A 149 5.46 2.78 12.25
CA PRO A 149 4.64 2.85 13.46
C PRO A 149 3.14 2.91 13.19
N SER A 150 2.71 3.68 12.19
CA SER A 150 1.29 3.76 11.79
C SER A 150 0.75 2.41 11.34
N ALA A 151 1.51 1.66 10.54
CA ALA A 151 1.12 0.34 10.06
C ALA A 151 0.99 -0.67 11.20
N SER A 152 1.95 -0.69 12.12
CA SER A 152 1.89 -1.55 13.32
C SER A 152 0.69 -1.23 14.19
N MET A 153 0.36 0.06 14.37
CA MET A 153 -0.78 0.51 15.16
C MET A 153 -2.11 0.14 14.50
N VAL A 154 -2.24 0.34 13.19
CA VAL A 154 -3.44 -0.04 12.43
C VAL A 154 -3.65 -1.56 12.48
N LEU A 155 -2.59 -2.35 12.29
CA LEU A 155 -2.68 -3.81 12.37
C LEU A 155 -3.12 -4.28 13.76
N ALA A 156 -2.48 -3.76 14.82
CA ALA A 156 -2.86 -4.09 16.20
C ALA A 156 -4.33 -3.77 16.48
N ARG A 157 -4.81 -2.62 15.99
CA ARG A 157 -6.22 -2.24 16.13
C ARG A 157 -7.15 -3.22 15.41
N LEU A 158 -6.83 -3.60 14.16
CA LEU A 158 -7.65 -4.56 13.42
C LEU A 158 -7.69 -5.93 14.11
N TYR A 159 -6.58 -6.38 14.71
CA TYR A 159 -6.58 -7.60 15.52
C TYR A 159 -7.43 -7.48 16.79
N CYS A 160 -7.42 -6.33 17.47
CA CYS A 160 -8.31 -6.08 18.61
C CYS A 160 -9.79 -6.04 18.23
N GLU A 161 -10.13 -5.91 16.97
CA GLU A 161 -11.50 -5.97 16.45
C GLU A 161 -11.93 -7.40 16.08
N CYS A 162 -11.04 -8.40 16.19
CA CYS A 162 -11.38 -9.80 16.02
C CYS A 162 -12.07 -10.35 17.28
N ASP A 163 -12.99 -11.30 17.09
CA ASP A 163 -13.62 -12.04 18.18
C ASP A 163 -12.71 -13.18 18.68
N ASP A 164 -13.23 -13.96 19.64
CA ASP A 164 -12.51 -15.09 20.26
C ASP A 164 -12.19 -16.23 19.26
N HIS A 165 -12.82 -16.25 18.09
CA HIS A 165 -12.56 -17.17 16.98
C HIS A 165 -11.61 -16.58 15.93
N GLY A 166 -11.06 -15.37 16.17
CA GLY A 166 -10.19 -14.68 15.25
C GLY A 166 -10.90 -14.06 14.04
N ILE A 167 -12.23 -14.01 14.04
CA ILE A 167 -13.03 -13.42 12.97
C ILE A 167 -13.10 -11.90 13.20
N TRP A 168 -12.68 -11.12 12.22
CA TRP A 168 -12.80 -9.67 12.31
C TRP A 168 -14.26 -9.23 12.37
N SER A 169 -14.67 -8.68 13.50
CA SER A 169 -16.06 -8.35 13.83
C SER A 169 -16.18 -7.04 14.60
N PRO A 170 -15.92 -5.89 13.95
CA PRO A 170 -15.91 -4.61 14.63
C PRO A 170 -17.31 -4.20 15.10
N LYS A 171 -17.41 -3.84 16.39
CA LYS A 171 -18.69 -3.48 17.07
C LYS A 171 -19.38 -2.24 16.48
N SER A 172 -18.64 -1.36 15.82
CA SER A 172 -19.12 -0.04 15.36
C SER A 172 -19.64 -0.03 13.91
N LEU A 173 -19.46 -1.08 13.13
CA LEU A 173 -19.83 -1.08 11.73
C LEU A 173 -21.21 -1.74 11.51
N ARG A 174 -22.20 -0.93 11.20
CA ARG A 174 -23.53 -1.40 10.74
C ARG A 174 -23.51 -1.96 9.31
N ALA A 175 -22.53 -1.53 8.50
CA ALA A 175 -22.29 -2.03 7.14
C ALA A 175 -20.79 -2.13 6.94
N LEU A 176 -20.33 -3.23 6.36
CA LEU A 176 -18.90 -3.42 6.08
C LEU A 176 -18.42 -2.47 4.99
N PRO A 177 -17.23 -1.93 5.15
CA PRO A 177 -16.71 -0.89 4.28
C PRO A 177 -16.57 -1.40 2.85
N LYS A 178 -16.96 -0.54 1.91
CA LYS A 178 -16.65 -0.69 0.48
C LYS A 178 -15.55 0.30 0.18
N SER A 179 -14.47 -0.15 -0.41
CA SER A 179 -13.48 0.78 -0.91
C SER A 179 -14.01 1.52 -2.13
N ARG A 180 -13.76 2.83 -2.16
CA ARG A 180 -13.95 3.67 -3.36
C ARG A 180 -12.64 3.84 -4.14
N ASN A 181 -11.56 3.27 -3.63
CA ASN A 181 -10.27 3.32 -4.30
C ASN A 181 -10.29 2.40 -5.53
N PRO A 182 -10.08 2.93 -6.76
CA PRO A 182 -10.19 2.14 -7.98
C PRO A 182 -9.15 1.02 -8.08
N VAL A 183 -8.01 1.14 -7.41
CA VAL A 183 -6.99 0.10 -7.38
C VAL A 183 -7.44 -1.05 -6.49
N VAL A 184 -7.86 -0.74 -5.27
CA VAL A 184 -8.22 -1.74 -4.26
C VAL A 184 -9.56 -2.41 -4.55
N SER A 185 -10.48 -1.73 -5.23
CA SER A 185 -11.79 -2.29 -5.58
C SER A 185 -11.70 -3.55 -6.47
N HIS A 186 -10.58 -3.76 -7.18
CA HIS A 186 -10.34 -4.97 -7.96
C HIS A 186 -9.90 -6.17 -7.09
N TYR A 187 -9.39 -5.91 -5.88
CA TYR A 187 -8.89 -6.94 -4.97
C TYR A 187 -9.85 -7.22 -3.82
N PHE A 188 -10.97 -6.48 -3.76
CA PHE A 188 -11.98 -6.60 -2.72
C PHE A 188 -13.39 -6.49 -3.32
N PRO A 189 -14.25 -7.47 -3.09
CA PRO A 189 -14.11 -8.72 -2.33
C PRO A 189 -13.33 -9.79 -3.11
N LEU A 190 -12.86 -10.83 -2.40
CA LEU A 190 -12.15 -11.97 -3.00
C LEU A 190 -13.07 -12.78 -3.92
N GLU A 191 -14.35 -12.86 -3.58
CA GLU A 191 -15.37 -13.54 -4.37
C GLU A 191 -16.38 -12.54 -4.93
N GLY A 192 -16.20 -12.09 -6.17
CA GLY A 192 -17.18 -11.28 -6.87
C GLY A 192 -17.77 -10.11 -6.05
N PRO A 193 -18.75 -9.36 -6.49
CA PRO A 193 -19.28 -8.25 -5.72
C PRO A 193 -19.94 -8.72 -4.43
N GLY A 194 -19.14 -8.86 -3.36
CA GLY A 194 -19.54 -9.28 -2.04
C GLY A 194 -20.80 -8.58 -1.56
N LYS A 195 -21.89 -9.31 -1.59
CA LYS A 195 -23.23 -8.79 -1.40
C LYS A 195 -23.62 -8.77 0.08
N SER A 196 -23.08 -9.70 0.86
CA SER A 196 -23.43 -9.83 2.27
C SER A 196 -22.35 -9.25 3.20
N PRO A 197 -22.74 -8.75 4.38
CA PRO A 197 -21.81 -8.39 5.44
C PRO A 197 -20.83 -9.52 5.80
N ALA A 198 -21.33 -10.76 5.89
CA ALA A 198 -20.52 -11.92 6.23
C ALA A 198 -19.37 -12.17 5.23
N GLN A 199 -19.63 -12.06 3.93
CA GLN A 199 -18.58 -12.22 2.92
C GLN A 199 -17.43 -11.21 3.09
N ARG A 200 -17.75 -9.95 3.35
CA ARG A 200 -16.71 -8.91 3.54
C ARG A 200 -15.95 -9.08 4.84
N GLN A 201 -16.62 -9.58 5.86
CA GLN A 201 -16.01 -9.96 7.13
C GLN A 201 -15.01 -11.09 6.91
N THR A 202 -15.39 -12.11 6.13
CA THR A 202 -14.52 -13.21 5.72
C THR A 202 -13.31 -12.70 4.93
N ASP A 203 -13.51 -11.78 3.99
CA ASP A 203 -12.42 -11.21 3.20
C ASP A 203 -11.36 -10.48 4.07
N VAL A 204 -11.81 -9.67 5.03
CA VAL A 204 -10.91 -8.98 5.96
C VAL A 204 -10.21 -9.99 6.87
N THR A 205 -10.94 -10.94 7.44
CA THR A 205 -10.38 -12.00 8.30
C THR A 205 -9.31 -12.79 7.58
N PHE A 206 -9.58 -13.23 6.35
CA PHE A 206 -8.61 -13.97 5.54
C PHE A 206 -7.33 -13.16 5.31
N ARG A 207 -7.47 -11.88 4.97
CA ARG A 207 -6.30 -11.02 4.74
C ARG A 207 -5.52 -10.74 6.02
N LEU A 208 -6.17 -10.59 7.16
CA LEU A 208 -5.50 -10.48 8.45
C LEU A 208 -4.72 -11.76 8.80
N GLY A 209 -5.29 -12.93 8.54
CA GLY A 209 -4.60 -14.21 8.68
C GLY A 209 -3.38 -14.31 7.73
N LEU A 210 -3.54 -13.91 6.47
CA LEU A 210 -2.41 -13.86 5.52
C LEU A 210 -1.30 -12.92 6.00
N ILE A 211 -1.63 -11.74 6.51
CA ILE A 211 -0.66 -10.79 7.07
C ILE A 211 0.04 -11.40 8.28
N ALA A 212 -0.70 -12.04 9.19
CA ALA A 212 -0.12 -12.74 10.34
C ALA A 212 0.92 -13.78 9.90
N ARG A 213 0.56 -14.62 8.91
CA ARG A 213 1.48 -15.62 8.34
C ARG A 213 2.73 -14.98 7.74
N LEU A 214 2.60 -13.90 6.97
CA LEU A 214 3.73 -13.16 6.38
C LEU A 214 4.66 -12.57 7.45
N LEU A 215 4.12 -12.21 8.59
CA LEU A 215 4.86 -11.68 9.74
C LEU A 215 5.42 -12.77 10.67
N GLY A 216 5.16 -14.06 10.38
CA GLY A 216 5.56 -15.18 11.24
C GLY A 216 4.81 -15.21 12.59
N ILE A 217 3.60 -14.63 12.66
CA ILE A 217 2.75 -14.71 13.84
C ILE A 217 2.06 -16.06 13.82
N PRO A 218 2.10 -16.86 14.90
CA PRO A 218 1.40 -18.15 14.97
C PRO A 218 -0.11 -17.94 14.76
N ILE A 219 -0.72 -18.80 13.94
CA ILE A 219 -2.18 -18.86 13.76
C ILE A 219 -2.59 -20.24 14.22
N GLU A 220 -3.41 -20.31 15.26
CA GLU A 220 -4.07 -21.54 15.66
C GLU A 220 -5.32 -21.70 14.79
N VAL A 221 -5.42 -22.85 14.13
CA VAL A 221 -6.63 -23.24 13.40
C VAL A 221 -7.45 -24.06 14.40
N VAL A 222 -8.55 -23.45 14.83
CA VAL A 222 -9.52 -24.11 15.72
C VAL A 222 -10.55 -24.87 14.89
#